data_663e7f2d3875157e5d8b9862f26336a9
#
_entry.id   663e7f2d3875157e5d8b9862f26336a9
#
_cell.length_a   1.000
_cell.length_b   1.000
_cell.length_c   1.000
_cell.angle_alpha   90.00
_cell.angle_beta   90.00
_cell.angle_gamma   90.00
#
_symmetry.space_group_name_H-M   'P 1'
#
loop_
_entity.id
_entity.type
_entity.pdbx_description
1 polymer ?
#
loop_
_entity_poly.entity_id
_entity_poly.type
_entity_poly.pdbx_seq_one_letter_code
_entity_poly.pdbx_strand_id
1 'polypeptide(L)'
;MVICHLHDANSNYYADSEKISGATPAKLDSTEGDIWVYEPHYWYKGINDYLNNKKYTCYSSNTEMPDVPVCDKVYLSNIRESGLYKEKTKILIGRATLTDSYSSDTNYSVCGVDVSKHKRVRFPTTLGTGLIGSIFVDASGNVLKDLTVPSLNNKFAEGMYLIADVPEGAAFLYFTIFNNAEFDLVVLSNSDKIEDMEPDWVEHVPCLTGVGEAISIGNSLYSAFNTSISVGSMSQSDFHYYAEQRGLQLVDWEMHKDVANLFYAAYGRRDAQDQCGYGQSTISRVIGNTAVIGMQDTVSYDSDGVHKTEYSWYISKDADGRIVYTRTPSSNCLGYENWWGNKYEWLDKVTLPNTNAQEQYKLNIEMPDGTVRKVRSGVTGGFATGMVHQKYCDVIGAFSQAGSSTTYYCDEFQPSSAASRVVFRSHYYASANGGVAYANCGSDSSYASAYSGS
;
A
#
# COMPACT_ATOMS: atom_id res chain seq x y z
N MET A 1 9.32 -4.24 -15.17
CA MET A 1 9.85 -2.87 -15.08
C MET A 1 11.16 -2.79 -15.84
N VAL A 2 11.53 -1.62 -16.33
CA VAL A 2 12.75 -1.42 -17.10
C VAL A 2 13.54 -0.29 -16.48
N ILE A 3 14.82 -0.53 -16.16
CA ILE A 3 15.72 0.55 -15.77
C ILE A 3 16.08 1.33 -17.01
N CYS A 4 15.87 2.63 -16.99
CA CYS A 4 16.11 3.47 -18.14
C CYS A 4 16.94 4.70 -17.79
N HIS A 5 17.60 5.24 -18.80
CA HIS A 5 18.40 6.41 -18.75
C HIS A 5 17.77 7.47 -19.64
N LEU A 6 17.48 8.63 -19.10
CA LEU A 6 16.97 9.75 -19.89
C LEU A 6 18.10 10.71 -20.18
N HIS A 7 18.43 10.84 -21.46
CA HIS A 7 19.38 11.81 -21.95
C HIS A 7 18.69 12.75 -22.92
N ASP A 8 18.64 14.00 -22.63
CA ASP A 8 18.17 15.18 -23.40
C ASP A 8 17.34 14.94 -24.66
N ALA A 9 16.97 14.68 -25.47
CA ALA A 9 16.08 14.46 -26.59
C ALA A 9 16.07 13.01 -27.10
N ASN A 10 16.98 12.17 -26.62
CA ASN A 10 17.10 10.77 -27.04
C ASN A 10 17.06 9.86 -25.81
N SER A 11 15.87 9.55 -25.33
CA SER A 11 15.69 8.56 -24.26
C SER A 11 16.19 7.19 -24.69
N ASN A 12 17.27 6.73 -24.10
CA ASN A 12 17.77 5.38 -24.29
C ASN A 12 17.27 4.50 -23.15
N TYR A 13 16.45 3.52 -23.44
CA TYR A 13 15.92 2.58 -22.47
C TYR A 13 16.88 1.40 -22.31
N TYR A 14 17.15 1.03 -21.05
CA TYR A 14 18.01 -0.10 -20.73
C TYR A 14 17.28 -0.99 -19.74
N ALA A 15 17.24 -2.28 -20.00
CA ALA A 15 16.83 -3.28 -19.03
C ALA A 15 18.10 -3.92 -18.46
N ASP A 16 18.20 -3.98 -17.14
CA ASP A 16 19.31 -4.65 -16.42
C ASP A 16 20.70 -4.34 -16.98
N SER A 17 20.99 -3.07 -17.25
CA SER A 17 22.20 -2.64 -17.94
C SER A 17 22.39 -3.15 -19.38
N GLU A 18 21.43 -3.87 -19.93
CA GLU A 18 21.41 -4.25 -21.33
C GLU A 18 20.63 -3.26 -22.17
N LYS A 19 21.11 -2.99 -23.36
CA LYS A 19 20.46 -2.11 -24.31
C LYS A 19 19.25 -2.78 -24.94
N ILE A 20 18.12 -2.09 -24.97
CA ILE A 20 16.89 -2.57 -25.62
C ILE A 20 17.08 -2.83 -27.14
N SER A 21 18.09 -2.32 -27.78
CA SER A 21 18.39 -2.59 -29.20
C SER A 21 19.88 -2.50 -29.53
N GLY A 22 20.65 -3.46 -29.05
CA GLY A 22 21.99 -3.72 -29.58
C GLY A 22 23.09 -2.68 -29.34
N ALA A 23 23.07 -1.90 -28.26
CA ALA A 23 24.10 -0.91 -27.95
C ALA A 23 24.71 -1.06 -26.54
N THR A 24 25.61 -0.18 -26.22
CA THR A 24 26.44 -0.15 -25.01
C THR A 24 25.57 -0.08 -23.73
N PRO A 25 25.86 -0.83 -22.66
CA PRO A 25 25.19 -0.68 -21.37
C PRO A 25 25.24 0.74 -20.86
N ALA A 26 24.15 1.19 -20.21
CA ALA A 26 24.11 2.50 -19.57
C ALA A 26 25.14 2.59 -18.45
N LYS A 27 25.73 3.75 -18.30
CA LYS A 27 26.49 4.05 -17.09
C LYS A 27 25.55 4.50 -15.97
N LEU A 28 25.56 3.78 -14.87
CA LEU A 28 24.71 4.08 -13.72
C LEU A 28 25.39 5.07 -12.73
N ASP A 29 26.31 5.89 -13.21
CA ASP A 29 27.09 6.82 -12.40
C ASP A 29 26.69 8.30 -12.56
N SER A 30 25.55 8.53 -13.20
CA SER A 30 25.04 9.86 -13.57
C SER A 30 25.90 10.68 -14.56
N THR A 31 27.00 10.15 -15.10
CA THR A 31 27.76 10.86 -16.14
C THR A 31 26.99 10.98 -17.45
N GLU A 32 25.97 10.18 -17.64
CA GLU A 32 25.08 10.16 -18.82
C GLU A 32 23.65 10.61 -18.48
N GLY A 33 23.40 11.19 -17.28
CA GLY A 33 22.10 11.70 -16.82
C GLY A 33 21.50 10.89 -15.67
N ASP A 34 20.23 11.11 -15.40
CA ASP A 34 19.48 10.44 -14.35
C ASP A 34 19.14 8.99 -14.71
N ILE A 35 19.02 8.18 -13.69
CA ILE A 35 18.67 6.77 -13.81
C ILE A 35 17.26 6.58 -13.24
N TRP A 36 16.39 5.99 -14.04
CA TRP A 36 14.97 5.85 -13.72
C TRP A 36 14.51 4.41 -13.83
N VAL A 37 13.55 4.04 -13.03
CA VAL A 37 12.72 2.85 -13.22
C VAL A 37 11.49 3.28 -14.00
N TYR A 38 11.32 2.69 -15.19
CA TYR A 38 10.11 2.88 -15.99
C TYR A 38 9.06 1.87 -15.55
N GLU A 39 7.92 2.37 -15.10
CA GLU A 39 6.74 1.58 -14.83
C GLU A 39 5.79 1.67 -16.02
N PRO A 40 5.47 0.53 -16.66
CA PRO A 40 4.58 0.51 -17.80
C PRO A 40 3.13 0.73 -17.38
N HIS A 41 2.27 1.02 -18.36
CA HIS A 41 0.84 1.04 -18.16
C HIS A 41 0.30 -0.33 -17.74
N TYR A 42 -0.57 -0.36 -16.73
CA TYR A 42 -1.33 -1.54 -16.31
C TYR A 42 -2.60 -1.14 -15.57
N TRP A 43 -3.48 -2.11 -15.42
CA TRP A 43 -4.65 -2.00 -14.56
C TRP A 43 -4.47 -2.93 -13.37
N TYR A 44 -4.90 -2.51 -12.20
CA TYR A 44 -4.85 -3.35 -11.01
C TYR A 44 -6.09 -3.20 -10.15
N LYS A 45 -6.31 -4.18 -9.28
CA LYS A 45 -7.27 -4.12 -8.19
C LYS A 45 -6.80 -4.97 -7.03
N GLY A 46 -7.07 -4.53 -5.81
CA GLY A 46 -6.72 -5.24 -4.59
C GLY A 46 -7.97 -5.67 -3.82
N ILE A 47 -7.95 -6.89 -3.32
CA ILE A 47 -9.05 -7.46 -2.53
C ILE A 47 -8.50 -7.98 -1.23
N ASN A 48 -9.02 -7.50 -0.10
CA ASN A 48 -8.70 -8.02 1.22
C ASN A 48 -9.85 -8.89 1.74
N ASP A 49 -9.61 -10.18 1.80
CA ASP A 49 -10.52 -11.15 2.40
C ASP A 49 -10.14 -11.34 3.88
N TYR A 50 -10.68 -10.48 4.73
CA TYR A 50 -10.37 -10.49 6.16
C TYR A 50 -10.92 -11.71 6.90
N LEU A 51 -12.00 -12.31 6.41
CA LEU A 51 -12.56 -13.51 7.03
C LEU A 51 -11.63 -14.72 6.87
N ASN A 52 -10.95 -14.80 5.72
CA ASN A 52 -10.02 -15.89 5.41
C ASN A 52 -8.56 -15.47 5.54
N ASN A 53 -8.31 -14.23 5.96
CA ASN A 53 -6.96 -13.66 6.11
C ASN A 53 -6.11 -13.77 4.84
N LYS A 54 -6.68 -13.39 3.70
CA LYS A 54 -6.03 -13.41 2.40
C LYS A 54 -6.07 -12.03 1.75
N LYS A 55 -5.04 -11.72 1.00
CA LYS A 55 -5.00 -10.59 0.08
C LYS A 55 -4.83 -11.12 -1.34
N TYR A 56 -5.63 -10.59 -2.24
CA TYR A 56 -5.52 -10.84 -3.66
C TYR A 56 -5.19 -9.54 -4.37
N THR A 57 -4.26 -9.60 -5.30
CA THR A 57 -3.93 -8.48 -6.17
C THR A 57 -4.00 -8.96 -7.60
N CYS A 58 -4.85 -8.32 -8.39
CA CYS A 58 -5.07 -8.67 -9.80
C CYS A 58 -4.45 -7.60 -10.66
N TYR A 59 -3.74 -8.01 -11.69
CA TYR A 59 -3.11 -7.14 -12.69
C TYR A 59 -3.54 -7.50 -14.09
N SER A 60 -3.62 -6.49 -14.94
CA SER A 60 -3.76 -6.64 -16.37
C SER A 60 -2.77 -5.71 -17.06
N SER A 61 -1.95 -6.24 -17.94
CA SER A 61 -1.03 -5.47 -18.78
C SER A 61 -1.68 -4.93 -20.06
N ASN A 62 -2.99 -5.08 -20.21
CA ASN A 62 -3.70 -4.53 -21.35
C ASN A 62 -3.72 -3.00 -21.27
N THR A 63 -3.65 -2.34 -22.40
CA THR A 63 -3.81 -0.89 -22.50
C THR A 63 -5.27 -0.46 -22.30
N GLU A 64 -6.21 -1.35 -22.55
CA GLU A 64 -7.63 -1.14 -22.34
C GLU A 64 -8.04 -1.70 -20.96
N MET A 65 -9.00 -1.04 -20.32
CA MET A 65 -9.54 -1.49 -19.06
C MET A 65 -10.14 -2.89 -19.21
N PRO A 66 -9.76 -3.85 -18.35
CA PRO A 66 -10.36 -5.18 -18.36
C PRO A 66 -11.85 -5.15 -18.10
N ASP A 67 -12.54 -6.19 -18.54
CA ASP A 67 -13.96 -6.35 -18.31
C ASP A 67 -14.32 -6.22 -16.83
N VAL A 68 -15.34 -5.42 -16.56
CA VAL A 68 -15.89 -5.26 -15.21
C VAL A 68 -16.77 -6.46 -14.88
N PRO A 69 -16.56 -7.11 -13.73
CA PRO A 69 -17.39 -8.23 -13.32
C PRO A 69 -18.88 -7.85 -13.22
N VAL A 70 -19.75 -8.78 -13.58
CA VAL A 70 -21.19 -8.60 -13.39
C VAL A 70 -21.49 -8.74 -11.91
N CYS A 71 -21.85 -7.64 -11.27
CA CYS A 71 -22.26 -7.59 -9.87
C CYS A 71 -23.33 -6.50 -9.66
N ASP A 72 -24.14 -6.68 -8.63
CA ASP A 72 -25.08 -5.65 -8.22
C ASP A 72 -24.43 -4.72 -7.21
N LYS A 73 -24.56 -3.42 -7.44
CA LYS A 73 -24.04 -2.37 -6.57
C LYS A 73 -25.19 -1.72 -5.81
N VAL A 74 -25.15 -1.79 -4.48
CA VAL A 74 -26.15 -1.16 -3.61
C VAL A 74 -25.48 -0.04 -2.82
N TYR A 75 -25.94 1.17 -3.05
CA TYR A 75 -25.42 2.35 -2.38
C TYR A 75 -26.11 2.58 -1.02
N LEU A 76 -25.40 3.20 -0.08
CA LEU A 76 -25.95 3.51 1.25
C LEU A 76 -27.21 4.38 1.17
N SER A 77 -27.28 5.30 0.21
CA SER A 77 -28.49 6.08 -0.07
C SER A 77 -29.69 5.20 -0.35
N ASN A 78 -29.55 4.18 -1.19
CA ASN A 78 -30.62 3.21 -1.50
C ASN A 78 -31.04 2.41 -0.26
N ILE A 79 -30.07 2.02 0.61
CA ILE A 79 -30.38 1.31 1.85
C ILE A 79 -31.20 2.20 2.80
N ARG A 80 -30.84 3.48 2.93
CA ARG A 80 -31.57 4.46 3.75
C ARG A 80 -33.03 4.63 3.32
N GLU A 81 -33.28 4.56 2.01
CA GLU A 81 -34.62 4.71 1.44
C GLU A 81 -35.45 3.41 1.45
N SER A 82 -34.79 2.25 1.55
CA SER A 82 -35.44 0.92 1.45
C SER A 82 -36.21 0.49 2.68
N GLY A 83 -36.11 1.20 3.79
CA GLY A 83 -36.68 0.78 5.09
C GLY A 83 -35.83 -0.26 5.84
N LEU A 84 -34.70 -0.66 5.27
CA LEU A 84 -33.75 -1.60 5.89
C LEU A 84 -32.63 -0.86 6.66
N TYR A 85 -32.80 0.42 6.92
CA TYR A 85 -31.90 1.25 7.68
C TYR A 85 -32.48 1.62 9.05
N LYS A 86 -31.67 1.51 10.10
CA LYS A 86 -32.11 1.82 11.47
C LYS A 86 -31.03 2.61 12.20
N GLU A 87 -31.33 3.87 12.48
CA GLU A 87 -30.44 4.76 13.22
C GLU A 87 -30.33 4.40 14.71
N LYS A 88 -29.25 4.87 15.33
CA LYS A 88 -29.02 4.73 16.78
C LYS A 88 -29.16 3.29 17.26
N THR A 89 -28.75 2.37 16.44
CA THR A 89 -28.91 0.93 16.65
C THR A 89 -27.65 0.19 16.20
N LYS A 90 -27.32 -0.88 16.91
CA LYS A 90 -26.26 -1.83 16.52
C LYS A 90 -26.80 -3.26 16.52
N ILE A 91 -26.15 -4.14 15.77
CA ILE A 91 -26.43 -5.57 15.78
C ILE A 91 -25.54 -6.26 16.83
N LEU A 92 -26.17 -7.04 17.67
CA LEU A 92 -25.52 -7.98 18.59
C LEU A 92 -25.56 -9.37 17.98
N ILE A 93 -24.41 -10.05 17.97
CA ILE A 93 -24.29 -11.45 17.56
C ILE A 93 -24.67 -12.42 18.68
N GLY A 94 -24.84 -13.69 18.35
CA GLY A 94 -25.23 -14.74 19.31
C GLY A 94 -26.70 -14.68 19.70
N ARG A 95 -27.55 -14.11 18.86
CA ARG A 95 -29.00 -14.03 19.04
C ARG A 95 -29.72 -14.94 18.05
N ALA A 96 -30.89 -15.39 18.40
CA ALA A 96 -31.68 -16.30 17.56
C ALA A 96 -32.49 -15.56 16.47
N THR A 97 -32.87 -14.32 16.73
CA THR A 97 -33.68 -13.52 15.81
C THR A 97 -33.08 -12.14 15.55
N LEU A 98 -33.46 -11.53 14.43
CA LEU A 98 -33.10 -10.16 14.11
C LEU A 98 -33.61 -9.18 15.18
N THR A 99 -34.82 -9.37 15.66
CA THR A 99 -35.42 -8.49 16.68
C THR A 99 -34.62 -8.50 17.96
N ASP A 100 -34.18 -9.66 18.42
CA ASP A 100 -33.34 -9.80 19.63
C ASP A 100 -31.92 -9.30 19.43
N SER A 101 -31.47 -9.23 18.16
CA SER A 101 -30.13 -8.73 17.80
C SER A 101 -30.04 -7.20 17.85
N TYR A 102 -31.14 -6.47 17.82
CA TYR A 102 -31.10 -5.02 17.89
C TYR A 102 -30.76 -4.52 19.30
N SER A 103 -29.85 -3.57 19.37
CA SER A 103 -29.48 -2.87 20.61
C SER A 103 -29.31 -1.37 20.36
N SER A 104 -29.91 -0.54 21.19
CA SER A 104 -29.79 0.92 21.10
C SER A 104 -28.35 1.38 21.33
N ASP A 105 -27.82 2.18 20.41
CA ASP A 105 -26.53 2.84 20.56
C ASP A 105 -26.44 4.06 19.63
N THR A 106 -26.21 5.24 20.22
CA THR A 106 -26.21 6.52 19.48
C THR A 106 -25.05 6.70 18.50
N ASN A 107 -24.03 5.87 18.59
CA ASN A 107 -22.85 5.95 17.73
C ASN A 107 -22.97 5.14 16.43
N TYR A 108 -23.98 4.27 16.36
CA TYR A 108 -24.10 3.30 15.29
C TYR A 108 -25.46 3.36 14.57
N SER A 109 -25.42 2.85 13.34
CA SER A 109 -26.62 2.53 12.57
C SER A 109 -26.51 1.13 12.01
N VAL A 110 -27.66 0.52 11.76
CA VAL A 110 -27.78 -0.78 11.13
C VAL A 110 -28.24 -0.61 9.69
N CYS A 111 -27.56 -1.26 8.78
CA CYS A 111 -27.92 -1.37 7.38
C CYS A 111 -28.33 -2.81 7.07
N GLY A 112 -29.41 -2.98 6.30
CA GLY A 112 -29.84 -4.26 5.75
C GLY A 112 -29.79 -4.27 4.23
N VAL A 113 -29.46 -5.42 3.65
CA VAL A 113 -29.45 -5.62 2.20
C VAL A 113 -30.04 -6.98 1.85
N ASP A 114 -30.85 -7.04 0.79
CA ASP A 114 -31.38 -8.29 0.23
C ASP A 114 -30.24 -9.08 -0.44
N VAL A 115 -29.99 -10.28 0.03
CA VAL A 115 -28.97 -11.19 -0.49
C VAL A 115 -29.56 -12.47 -1.09
N SER A 116 -30.89 -12.59 -1.14
CA SER A 116 -31.60 -13.81 -1.48
C SER A 116 -31.28 -14.40 -2.86
N LYS A 117 -30.76 -13.58 -3.78
CA LYS A 117 -30.39 -13.96 -5.15
C LYS A 117 -28.90 -14.08 -5.40
N HIS A 118 -28.09 -13.94 -4.37
CA HIS A 118 -26.64 -13.83 -4.52
C HIS A 118 -25.91 -14.91 -3.74
N LYS A 119 -24.73 -15.28 -4.21
CA LYS A 119 -23.86 -16.25 -3.54
C LYS A 119 -22.85 -15.59 -2.61
N ARG A 120 -22.50 -14.32 -2.87
CA ARG A 120 -21.45 -13.61 -2.15
C ARG A 120 -21.78 -12.14 -2.00
N VAL A 121 -21.34 -11.55 -0.90
CA VAL A 121 -21.52 -10.13 -0.59
C VAL A 121 -20.23 -9.52 -0.07
N ARG A 122 -19.92 -8.32 -0.56
CA ARG A 122 -18.90 -7.41 0.04
C ARG A 122 -19.64 -6.24 0.66
N PHE A 123 -19.40 -5.97 1.91
CA PHE A 123 -20.09 -4.92 2.64
C PHE A 123 -19.16 -4.25 3.67
N PRO A 124 -19.31 -2.95 3.90
CA PRO A 124 -18.63 -2.29 4.98
C PRO A 124 -19.24 -2.71 6.32
N THR A 125 -18.42 -2.78 7.33
CA THR A 125 -18.93 -3.05 8.67
C THR A 125 -18.03 -2.43 9.71
N THR A 126 -18.64 -2.06 10.82
CA THR A 126 -17.92 -1.74 12.03
C THR A 126 -18.00 -2.95 12.95
N LEU A 127 -16.86 -3.53 13.25
CA LEU A 127 -16.75 -4.53 14.29
C LEU A 127 -16.26 -3.86 15.54
N GLY A 128 -17.14 -3.75 16.53
CA GLY A 128 -16.79 -3.20 17.83
C GLY A 128 -16.24 -4.25 18.80
N THR A 129 -15.95 -3.80 20.01
CA THR A 129 -15.61 -4.67 21.14
C THR A 129 -16.80 -5.60 21.46
N GLY A 130 -16.52 -6.84 21.62
CA GLY A 130 -17.49 -7.80 22.14
C GLY A 130 -18.44 -8.31 21.08
N LEU A 131 -19.74 -8.12 21.27
CA LEU A 131 -20.79 -8.78 20.51
C LEU A 131 -21.33 -7.99 19.32
N ILE A 132 -20.73 -6.85 18.93
CA ILE A 132 -21.18 -6.07 17.77
C ILE A 132 -20.70 -6.76 16.50
N GLY A 133 -21.60 -6.99 15.56
CA GLY A 133 -21.25 -7.73 14.34
C GLY A 133 -22.22 -7.52 13.19
N SER A 134 -22.26 -8.51 12.35
CA SER A 134 -23.13 -8.62 11.18
C SER A 134 -23.77 -10.00 11.17
N ILE A 135 -25.01 -10.11 10.69
CA ILE A 135 -25.78 -11.36 10.71
C ILE A 135 -26.49 -11.59 9.38
N PHE A 136 -26.55 -12.84 8.96
CA PHE A 136 -27.49 -13.29 7.93
C PHE A 136 -28.76 -13.81 8.56
N VAL A 137 -29.90 -13.44 8.00
CA VAL A 137 -31.20 -13.89 8.45
C VAL A 137 -32.03 -14.45 7.29
N ASP A 138 -32.94 -15.38 7.62
CA ASP A 138 -33.97 -15.86 6.69
C ASP A 138 -35.10 -14.83 6.49
N ALA A 139 -36.07 -15.15 5.63
CA ALA A 139 -37.22 -14.28 5.37
C ALA A 139 -38.15 -14.07 6.59
N SER A 140 -38.05 -14.92 7.62
CA SER A 140 -38.79 -14.82 8.87
C SER A 140 -38.04 -14.04 9.95
N GLY A 141 -36.78 -13.64 9.69
CA GLY A 141 -35.90 -12.93 10.61
C GLY A 141 -35.15 -13.82 11.59
N ASN A 142 -35.12 -15.14 11.36
CA ASN A 142 -34.25 -16.02 12.15
C ASN A 142 -32.82 -15.88 11.73
N VAL A 143 -31.88 -15.82 12.69
CA VAL A 143 -30.44 -15.71 12.42
C VAL A 143 -29.91 -17.06 11.94
N LEU A 144 -29.32 -17.04 10.75
CA LEU A 144 -28.70 -18.21 10.13
C LEU A 144 -27.21 -18.28 10.38
N LYS A 145 -26.55 -17.12 10.43
CA LYS A 145 -25.11 -17.03 10.60
C LYS A 145 -24.70 -15.68 11.16
N ASP A 146 -23.88 -15.74 12.20
CA ASP A 146 -23.14 -14.58 12.70
C ASP A 146 -21.83 -14.42 11.93
N LEU A 147 -21.45 -13.19 11.65
CA LEU A 147 -20.14 -12.85 11.09
C LEU A 147 -19.30 -12.15 12.16
N THR A 148 -18.24 -12.82 12.52
CA THR A 148 -17.22 -12.33 13.45
C THR A 148 -15.84 -12.43 12.82
N VAL A 149 -14.96 -11.52 13.17
CA VAL A 149 -13.55 -11.63 12.85
C VAL A 149 -12.75 -11.68 14.15
N PRO A 150 -12.52 -12.86 14.70
CA PRO A 150 -11.94 -13.03 16.04
C PRO A 150 -10.57 -12.37 16.22
N SER A 151 -9.77 -12.35 15.16
CA SER A 151 -8.41 -11.78 15.18
C SER A 151 -8.36 -10.26 15.12
N LEU A 152 -9.48 -9.60 14.83
CA LEU A 152 -9.54 -8.16 14.61
C LEU A 152 -10.26 -7.41 15.74
N ASN A 153 -10.29 -7.97 16.95
CA ASN A 153 -10.92 -7.36 18.11
C ASN A 153 -10.72 -5.83 18.14
N ASN A 154 -11.80 -5.07 17.91
CA ASN A 154 -11.88 -3.60 17.98
C ASN A 154 -11.06 -2.81 16.95
N LYS A 155 -10.67 -3.41 15.84
CA LYS A 155 -9.63 -2.84 14.99
C LYS A 155 -10.05 -2.66 13.54
N PHE A 156 -11.35 -2.64 13.29
CA PHE A 156 -11.87 -2.27 11.99
C PHE A 156 -11.83 -0.75 11.83
N ALA A 157 -11.07 -0.28 10.88
CA ALA A 157 -11.13 1.10 10.50
C ALA A 157 -12.25 1.37 9.52
N GLU A 158 -12.61 2.60 9.47
CA GLU A 158 -13.46 3.18 8.45
C GLU A 158 -12.91 2.84 7.06
N GLY A 159 -13.78 2.36 6.18
CA GLY A 159 -13.40 1.97 4.82
C GLY A 159 -13.04 0.51 4.60
N MET A 160 -13.08 -0.35 5.62
CA MET A 160 -12.94 -1.79 5.42
C MET A 160 -14.23 -2.45 5.01
N TYR A 161 -14.04 -3.53 4.29
CA TYR A 161 -15.13 -4.39 3.83
C TYR A 161 -14.92 -5.81 4.32
N LEU A 162 -16.01 -6.48 4.67
CA LEU A 162 -16.04 -7.93 4.74
C LEU A 162 -16.53 -8.50 3.42
N ILE A 163 -15.96 -9.62 3.03
CA ILE A 163 -16.46 -10.46 1.95
C ILE A 163 -16.95 -11.76 2.59
N ALA A 164 -18.18 -12.10 2.35
CA ALA A 164 -18.77 -13.30 2.92
C ALA A 164 -19.59 -14.08 1.88
N ASP A 165 -19.52 -15.40 1.96
CA ASP A 165 -20.45 -16.26 1.24
C ASP A 165 -21.82 -16.17 1.91
N VAL A 166 -22.86 -16.04 1.09
CA VAL A 166 -24.25 -15.99 1.53
C VAL A 166 -24.69 -17.40 1.89
N PRO A 167 -25.11 -17.66 3.14
CA PRO A 167 -25.57 -18.99 3.53
C PRO A 167 -26.88 -19.34 2.83
N GLU A 168 -27.11 -20.63 2.61
CA GLU A 168 -28.36 -21.15 2.05
C GLU A 168 -29.56 -20.71 2.90
N GLY A 169 -30.61 -20.24 2.24
CA GLY A 169 -31.82 -19.75 2.89
C GLY A 169 -31.76 -18.32 3.42
N ALA A 170 -30.62 -17.65 3.29
CA ALA A 170 -30.53 -16.25 3.70
C ALA A 170 -31.33 -15.34 2.76
N ALA A 171 -32.13 -14.48 3.37
CA ALA A 171 -32.92 -13.46 2.68
C ALA A 171 -32.19 -12.09 2.80
N PHE A 172 -31.68 -11.79 3.98
CA PHE A 172 -31.05 -10.50 4.26
C PHE A 172 -29.72 -10.66 5.00
N LEU A 173 -28.84 -9.70 4.74
CA LEU A 173 -27.68 -9.40 5.57
C LEU A 173 -27.93 -8.10 6.32
N TYR A 174 -27.74 -8.10 7.63
CA TYR A 174 -27.72 -6.90 8.47
C TYR A 174 -26.34 -6.68 9.05
N PHE A 175 -25.86 -5.45 8.98
CA PHE A 175 -24.53 -5.08 9.46
C PHE A 175 -24.54 -3.72 10.16
N THR A 176 -23.61 -3.53 11.09
CA THR A 176 -23.45 -2.31 11.87
C THR A 176 -22.41 -1.39 11.25
N ILE A 177 -22.71 -0.11 11.21
CA ILE A 177 -21.79 0.95 10.79
C ILE A 177 -21.73 2.06 11.82
N PHE A 178 -20.66 2.86 11.85
CA PHE A 178 -20.67 4.14 12.55
C PHE A 178 -21.59 5.16 11.85
N ASN A 179 -22.24 6.05 12.62
CA ASN A 179 -23.14 7.05 12.05
C ASN A 179 -22.48 8.02 11.06
N ASN A 180 -21.17 8.22 11.21
CA ASN A 180 -20.35 9.09 10.36
C ASN A 180 -19.46 8.30 9.39
N ALA A 181 -19.76 7.03 9.15
CA ALA A 181 -18.98 6.22 8.21
C ALA A 181 -19.13 6.75 6.77
N GLU A 182 -18.02 7.03 6.15
CA GLU A 182 -17.91 7.48 4.76
C GLU A 182 -17.72 6.25 3.86
N PHE A 183 -18.74 5.43 3.71
CA PHE A 183 -18.76 4.42 2.67
C PHE A 183 -20.08 4.48 1.93
N ASP A 184 -20.10 4.00 0.73
CA ASP A 184 -21.26 4.17 -0.14
C ASP A 184 -21.72 2.90 -0.83
N LEU A 185 -20.98 1.78 -0.74
CA LEU A 185 -21.19 0.66 -1.64
C LEU A 185 -21.17 -0.71 -0.96
N VAL A 186 -22.24 -1.48 -1.19
CA VAL A 186 -22.30 -2.94 -1.01
C VAL A 186 -22.27 -3.59 -2.39
N VAL A 187 -21.47 -4.64 -2.55
CA VAL A 187 -21.36 -5.40 -3.80
C VAL A 187 -21.93 -6.80 -3.59
N LEU A 188 -22.80 -7.22 -4.48
CA LEU A 188 -23.46 -8.51 -4.47
C LEU A 188 -23.10 -9.26 -5.77
N SER A 189 -22.71 -10.52 -5.67
CA SER A 189 -22.31 -11.30 -6.84
C SER A 189 -22.76 -12.74 -6.78
N ASN A 190 -22.99 -13.33 -7.94
CA ASN A 190 -23.21 -14.75 -8.14
C ASN A 190 -21.94 -15.50 -8.59
N SER A 191 -20.83 -14.80 -8.70
CA SER A 191 -19.56 -15.37 -9.07
C SER A 191 -18.95 -16.20 -7.93
N ASP A 192 -18.30 -17.28 -8.29
CA ASP A 192 -17.48 -18.07 -7.36
C ASP A 192 -16.05 -17.50 -7.20
N LYS A 193 -15.70 -16.48 -7.99
CA LYS A 193 -14.40 -15.83 -7.96
C LYS A 193 -14.38 -14.67 -6.97
N ILE A 194 -13.38 -14.65 -6.08
CA ILE A 194 -13.23 -13.59 -5.08
C ILE A 194 -12.90 -12.25 -5.74
N GLU A 195 -12.17 -12.26 -6.83
CA GLU A 195 -11.76 -11.07 -7.58
C GLU A 195 -12.94 -10.29 -8.16
N ASP A 196 -14.08 -10.94 -8.33
CA ASP A 196 -15.30 -10.28 -8.81
C ASP A 196 -16.01 -9.47 -7.72
N MET A 197 -15.56 -9.58 -6.48
CA MET A 197 -16.03 -8.74 -5.38
C MET A 197 -15.43 -7.34 -5.36
N GLU A 198 -14.42 -7.08 -6.21
CA GLU A 198 -13.91 -5.75 -6.50
C GLU A 198 -14.17 -5.42 -7.96
N PRO A 199 -15.25 -4.71 -8.26
CA PRO A 199 -15.61 -4.41 -9.64
C PRO A 199 -14.78 -3.31 -10.27
N ASP A 200 -14.15 -2.47 -9.44
CA ASP A 200 -13.43 -1.30 -9.93
C ASP A 200 -11.95 -1.63 -10.19
N TRP A 201 -11.53 -1.46 -11.43
CA TRP A 201 -10.13 -1.45 -11.79
C TRP A 201 -9.55 -0.04 -11.59
N VAL A 202 -8.30 0.01 -11.19
CA VAL A 202 -7.52 1.24 -11.05
C VAL A 202 -6.48 1.26 -12.16
N GLU A 203 -6.41 2.35 -12.88
CA GLU A 203 -5.40 2.58 -13.90
C GLU A 203 -4.09 3.04 -13.28
N HIS A 204 -3.00 2.38 -13.66
CA HIS A 204 -1.65 2.88 -13.44
C HIS A 204 -1.14 3.50 -14.73
N VAL A 205 -0.95 4.81 -14.72
CA VAL A 205 -0.40 5.55 -15.86
C VAL A 205 1.12 5.35 -15.90
N PRO A 206 1.71 5.11 -17.08
CA PRO A 206 3.16 4.95 -17.18
C PRO A 206 3.91 6.12 -16.54
N CYS A 207 4.88 5.81 -15.71
CA CYS A 207 5.68 6.81 -15.03
C CYS A 207 7.16 6.44 -14.95
N LEU A 208 7.96 7.40 -14.55
CA LEU A 208 9.38 7.27 -14.29
C LEU A 208 9.64 7.63 -12.83
N THR A 209 10.21 6.70 -12.09
CA THR A 209 10.58 6.93 -10.69
C THR A 209 12.08 6.78 -10.52
N GLY A 210 12.69 7.60 -9.68
CA GLY A 210 14.10 7.49 -9.36
C GLY A 210 14.45 6.08 -8.91
N VAL A 211 15.55 5.55 -9.42
CA VAL A 211 15.99 4.18 -9.14
C VAL A 211 16.29 3.94 -7.66
N GLY A 212 16.59 4.98 -6.92
CA GLY A 212 16.88 4.93 -5.49
C GLY A 212 16.86 6.33 -4.89
N GLU A 213 17.46 6.47 -3.72
CA GLU A 213 17.54 7.75 -3.03
C GLU A 213 18.16 8.84 -3.90
N ALA A 214 17.54 10.02 -3.90
CA ALA A 214 18.03 11.16 -4.66
C ALA A 214 19.38 11.67 -4.13
N ILE A 215 20.19 12.22 -5.03
CA ILE A 215 21.36 13.03 -4.70
C ILE A 215 21.07 14.50 -4.97
N SER A 216 21.73 15.41 -4.26
CA SER A 216 21.61 16.85 -4.50
C SER A 216 22.88 17.38 -5.15
N ILE A 217 22.72 18.10 -6.25
CA ILE A 217 23.79 18.86 -6.89
C ILE A 217 23.30 20.30 -7.05
N GLY A 218 23.95 21.23 -6.34
CA GLY A 218 23.41 22.57 -6.21
C GLY A 218 22.07 22.56 -5.48
N ASN A 219 21.04 23.16 -6.07
CA ASN A 219 19.67 23.21 -5.54
C ASN A 219 18.72 22.31 -6.34
N SER A 220 19.19 21.15 -6.79
CA SER A 220 18.40 20.24 -7.60
C SER A 220 18.62 18.80 -7.16
N LEU A 221 17.57 17.96 -7.28
CA LEU A 221 17.64 16.53 -7.02
C LEU A 221 17.91 15.76 -8.32
N TYR A 222 18.69 14.70 -8.20
CA TYR A 222 19.06 13.79 -9.28
C TYR A 222 18.90 12.36 -8.84
N SER A 223 18.45 11.51 -9.73
CA SER A 223 18.42 10.05 -9.53
C SER A 223 19.71 9.44 -10.07
N ALA A 224 20.59 9.05 -9.17
CA ALA A 224 21.90 8.50 -9.54
C ALA A 224 22.52 7.64 -8.45
N PHE A 225 23.38 6.73 -8.87
CA PHE A 225 24.18 5.89 -7.97
C PHE A 225 25.54 6.53 -7.64
N ASN A 226 25.58 7.78 -7.28
CA ASN A 226 26.83 8.41 -6.90
C ASN A 226 26.98 8.48 -5.38
N THR A 227 28.08 7.93 -4.87
CA THR A 227 28.30 7.70 -3.44
C THR A 227 28.64 8.91 -2.61
N SER A 228 29.05 9.99 -3.24
CA SER A 228 29.67 11.08 -2.49
C SER A 228 28.68 12.09 -1.94
N ILE A 229 27.40 12.05 -2.35
CA ILE A 229 26.46 13.11 -2.05
C ILE A 229 25.07 12.51 -1.71
N SER A 230 24.96 11.93 -0.54
CA SER A 230 23.66 11.55 -0.01
C SER A 230 22.94 12.80 0.51
N VAL A 231 21.73 13.03 0.03
CA VAL A 231 20.88 14.11 0.54
C VAL A 231 20.30 13.73 1.89
N GLY A 232 20.52 14.56 2.87
CA GLY A 232 19.94 14.46 4.19
C GLY A 232 19.96 15.80 4.88
N SER A 233 19.36 15.88 6.06
CA SER A 233 19.28 17.12 6.85
C SER A 233 18.52 18.26 6.18
N MET A 234 17.52 17.88 5.36
CA MET A 234 16.61 18.81 4.69
C MET A 234 15.17 18.51 5.11
N SER A 235 14.37 19.55 5.14
CA SER A 235 12.93 19.43 5.39
C SER A 235 12.18 18.88 4.16
N GLN A 236 10.94 18.45 4.32
CA GLN A 236 10.10 18.05 3.18
C GLN A 236 9.96 19.18 2.16
N SER A 237 9.80 20.43 2.64
CA SER A 237 9.69 21.60 1.75
C SER A 237 10.95 21.88 0.95
N ASP A 238 12.13 21.61 1.51
CA ASP A 238 13.40 21.76 0.77
C ASP A 238 13.49 20.71 -0.34
N PHE A 239 13.10 19.46 -0.05
CA PHE A 239 13.04 18.41 -1.07
C PHE A 239 12.04 18.74 -2.18
N HIS A 240 10.85 19.25 -1.87
CA HIS A 240 9.90 19.75 -2.87
C HIS A 240 10.53 20.82 -3.75
N TYR A 241 11.10 21.86 -3.14
CA TYR A 241 11.72 22.94 -3.87
C TYR A 241 12.81 22.43 -4.83
N TYR A 242 13.66 21.51 -4.39
CA TYR A 242 14.75 20.97 -5.20
C TYR A 242 14.27 20.03 -6.32
N ALA A 243 13.21 19.29 -6.10
CA ALA A 243 12.58 18.47 -7.13
C ALA A 243 11.96 19.36 -8.22
N GLU A 244 11.21 20.38 -7.82
CA GLU A 244 10.53 21.31 -8.72
C GLU A 244 11.49 22.09 -9.63
N GLN A 245 12.76 22.33 -9.19
CA GLN A 245 13.77 22.98 -10.02
C GLN A 245 14.05 22.21 -11.33
N ARG A 246 13.67 20.95 -11.40
CA ARG A 246 13.82 20.08 -12.57
C ARG A 246 12.47 19.57 -13.12
N GLY A 247 11.37 20.11 -12.65
CA GLY A 247 10.03 19.64 -13.03
C GLY A 247 9.71 18.23 -12.50
N LEU A 248 10.36 17.83 -11.42
CA LEU A 248 10.14 16.56 -10.75
C LEU A 248 9.23 16.75 -9.53
N GLN A 249 8.75 15.66 -8.99
CA GLN A 249 8.01 15.60 -7.72
C GLN A 249 8.58 14.51 -6.82
N LEU A 250 8.26 14.56 -5.54
CA LEU A 250 8.59 13.49 -4.61
C LEU A 250 7.69 12.28 -4.87
N VAL A 251 8.14 11.12 -4.41
CA VAL A 251 7.31 9.90 -4.40
C VAL A 251 6.06 10.17 -3.56
N ASP A 252 4.90 10.02 -4.15
CA ASP A 252 3.64 10.21 -3.46
C ASP A 252 3.09 8.90 -2.85
N TRP A 253 1.96 9.01 -2.16
CA TRP A 253 1.32 7.86 -1.53
C TRP A 253 0.85 6.81 -2.55
N GLU A 254 0.37 7.23 -3.71
CA GLU A 254 -0.08 6.33 -4.77
C GLU A 254 1.07 5.46 -5.26
N MET A 255 2.21 6.08 -5.55
CA MET A 255 3.41 5.38 -6.00
C MET A 255 3.93 4.40 -4.94
N HIS A 256 3.98 4.82 -3.67
CA HIS A 256 4.38 3.95 -2.57
C HIS A 256 3.49 2.71 -2.47
N LYS A 257 2.19 2.89 -2.58
CA LYS A 257 1.21 1.81 -2.61
C LYS A 257 1.38 0.90 -3.83
N ASP A 258 1.60 1.50 -5.00
CA ASP A 258 1.71 0.76 -6.25
C ASP A 258 2.93 -0.17 -6.25
N VAL A 259 4.08 0.30 -5.79
CA VAL A 259 5.26 -0.55 -5.62
C VAL A 259 5.00 -1.69 -4.62
N ALA A 260 4.31 -1.41 -3.51
CA ALA A 260 3.94 -2.46 -2.57
C ALA A 260 3.00 -3.50 -3.19
N ASN A 261 2.01 -3.07 -3.95
CA ASN A 261 1.08 -3.97 -4.65
C ASN A 261 1.78 -4.79 -5.74
N LEU A 262 2.66 -4.16 -6.52
CA LEU A 262 3.47 -4.86 -7.52
C LEU A 262 4.38 -5.92 -6.86
N PHE A 263 4.98 -5.58 -5.71
CA PHE A 263 5.76 -6.53 -4.94
C PHE A 263 4.92 -7.76 -4.56
N TYR A 264 3.74 -7.54 -3.98
CA TYR A 264 2.86 -8.65 -3.58
C TYR A 264 2.43 -9.51 -4.76
N ALA A 265 2.20 -8.93 -5.92
CA ALA A 265 1.86 -9.67 -7.13
C ALA A 265 3.04 -10.45 -7.70
N ALA A 266 4.21 -9.83 -7.76
CA ALA A 266 5.40 -10.42 -8.37
C ALA A 266 5.93 -11.61 -7.56
N TYR A 267 5.89 -11.49 -6.23
CA TYR A 267 6.51 -12.48 -5.35
C TYR A 267 5.51 -13.37 -4.60
N GLY A 268 4.22 -13.02 -4.57
CA GLY A 268 3.21 -13.77 -3.83
C GLY A 268 3.42 -13.78 -2.31
N ARG A 269 4.22 -12.86 -1.80
CA ARG A 269 4.63 -12.73 -0.40
C ARG A 269 4.37 -11.34 0.14
N ARG A 270 4.30 -11.21 1.47
CA ARG A 270 4.14 -9.94 2.17
C ARG A 270 5.41 -9.47 2.86
N ASP A 271 6.35 -10.37 3.11
CA ASP A 271 7.64 -10.07 3.71
C ASP A 271 8.63 -9.64 2.63
N ALA A 272 8.71 -8.32 2.44
CA ALA A 272 9.59 -7.74 1.46
C ALA A 272 11.07 -7.90 1.85
N GLN A 273 11.37 -7.87 3.13
CA GLN A 273 12.72 -7.97 3.63
C GLN A 273 13.29 -9.38 3.51
N ASP A 274 12.46 -10.41 3.78
CA ASP A 274 12.87 -11.79 3.55
C ASP A 274 13.08 -12.09 2.06
N GLN A 275 12.31 -11.40 1.18
CA GLN A 275 12.38 -11.58 -0.27
C GLN A 275 13.54 -10.84 -0.93
N CYS A 276 13.76 -9.57 -0.58
CA CYS A 276 14.67 -8.66 -1.29
C CYS A 276 15.78 -8.07 -0.39
N GLY A 277 15.92 -8.57 0.83
CA GLY A 277 16.92 -8.11 1.79
C GLY A 277 16.46 -6.97 2.70
N TYR A 278 17.19 -6.79 3.79
CA TYR A 278 16.86 -5.82 4.85
C TYR A 278 17.25 -4.37 4.52
N GLY A 279 17.93 -4.15 3.41
CA GLY A 279 18.48 -2.84 3.06
C GLY A 279 19.77 -2.52 3.80
N GLN A 280 20.25 -1.29 3.67
CA GLN A 280 21.48 -0.85 4.29
C GLN A 280 21.32 -0.60 5.79
N SER A 281 22.36 -0.96 6.54
CA SER A 281 22.45 -0.73 7.99
C SER A 281 23.12 0.60 8.36
N THR A 282 23.59 1.37 7.40
CA THR A 282 24.26 2.65 7.60
C THR A 282 23.66 3.69 6.66
N ILE A 283 23.59 4.94 7.12
CA ILE A 283 23.11 6.10 6.34
C ILE A 283 24.07 6.51 5.20
N SER A 284 25.12 5.79 4.98
CA SER A 284 26.05 6.07 3.88
C SER A 284 25.86 5.06 2.77
N ARG A 285 25.50 5.54 1.62
CA ARG A 285 25.52 4.79 0.38
C ARG A 285 26.95 4.34 0.09
N VAL A 286 27.19 3.03 0.07
CA VAL A 286 28.50 2.49 -0.24
C VAL A 286 28.51 2.02 -1.70
N ILE A 287 28.52 2.96 -2.60
CA ILE A 287 28.97 2.67 -3.95
C ILE A 287 30.37 3.25 -4.05
N GLY A 288 31.37 2.45 -4.37
CA GLY A 288 32.73 2.94 -4.57
C GLY A 288 32.79 3.99 -5.71
N ASN A 289 33.88 4.72 -5.80
CA ASN A 289 34.15 5.75 -6.83
C ASN A 289 34.23 5.19 -8.28
N THR A 290 33.80 3.98 -8.51
CA THR A 290 33.81 3.31 -9.81
C THR A 290 32.47 3.43 -10.49
N ALA A 291 32.46 3.77 -11.74
CA ALA A 291 31.26 3.84 -12.56
C ALA A 291 30.51 2.50 -12.55
N VAL A 292 29.31 2.51 -11.98
CA VAL A 292 28.43 1.35 -11.96
C VAL A 292 27.82 1.19 -13.36
N ILE A 293 27.98 0.02 -13.95
CA ILE A 293 27.48 -0.30 -15.28
C ILE A 293 26.30 -1.28 -15.27
N GLY A 294 25.92 -1.77 -14.09
CA GLY A 294 24.80 -2.68 -13.93
C GLY A 294 24.62 -3.12 -12.48
N MET A 295 23.54 -3.83 -12.25
CA MET A 295 23.24 -4.50 -10.98
C MET A 295 22.87 -5.96 -11.26
N GLN A 296 23.18 -6.81 -10.32
CA GLN A 296 22.83 -8.22 -10.36
C GLN A 296 22.47 -8.70 -8.97
N ASP A 297 21.41 -9.48 -8.87
CA ASP A 297 21.01 -10.11 -7.62
C ASP A 297 21.54 -11.55 -7.55
N THR A 298 22.00 -11.93 -6.37
CA THR A 298 22.18 -13.36 -6.06
C THR A 298 20.86 -13.87 -5.53
N VAL A 299 20.32 -14.86 -6.21
CA VAL A 299 19.02 -15.41 -5.90
C VAL A 299 19.15 -16.82 -5.37
N SER A 300 18.30 -17.16 -4.42
CA SER A 300 17.99 -18.51 -4.01
C SER A 300 16.51 -18.78 -4.18
N TYR A 301 16.14 -20.03 -4.04
CA TYR A 301 14.73 -20.44 -4.02
C TYR A 301 14.47 -21.14 -2.70
N ASP A 302 13.35 -20.81 -2.07
CA ASP A 302 12.92 -21.51 -0.87
C ASP A 302 12.32 -22.90 -1.17
N SER A 303 11.86 -23.61 -0.14
CA SER A 303 11.25 -24.94 -0.28
C SER A 303 10.02 -24.97 -1.18
N ASP A 304 9.36 -23.83 -1.35
CA ASP A 304 8.15 -23.68 -2.17
C ASP A 304 8.48 -23.23 -3.59
N GLY A 305 9.77 -23.10 -3.93
CA GLY A 305 10.25 -22.66 -5.22
C GLY A 305 10.13 -21.16 -5.46
N VAL A 306 9.92 -20.37 -4.41
CA VAL A 306 9.80 -18.92 -4.51
C VAL A 306 11.18 -18.28 -4.50
N HIS A 307 11.36 -17.37 -5.41
CA HIS A 307 12.58 -16.58 -5.57
C HIS A 307 12.86 -15.72 -4.34
N LYS A 308 14.10 -15.68 -3.92
CA LYS A 308 14.59 -14.86 -2.83
C LYS A 308 15.90 -14.20 -3.23
N THR A 309 16.00 -12.89 -3.11
CA THR A 309 17.25 -12.15 -3.32
C THR A 309 18.08 -12.23 -2.04
N GLU A 310 19.26 -12.85 -2.13
CA GLU A 310 20.21 -12.92 -1.01
C GLU A 310 21.06 -11.67 -0.93
N TYR A 311 21.56 -11.21 -2.07
CA TYR A 311 22.45 -10.05 -2.17
C TYR A 311 22.26 -9.34 -3.50
N SER A 312 22.41 -8.02 -3.47
CA SER A 312 22.58 -7.22 -4.68
C SER A 312 24.06 -6.91 -4.91
N TRP A 313 24.44 -6.89 -6.17
CA TRP A 313 25.81 -6.62 -6.62
C TRP A 313 25.79 -5.45 -7.59
N TYR A 314 26.65 -4.46 -7.33
CA TYR A 314 26.99 -3.49 -8.35
C TYR A 314 28.04 -4.04 -9.28
N ILE A 315 27.79 -3.90 -10.57
CA ILE A 315 28.71 -4.26 -11.63
C ILE A 315 29.41 -2.99 -12.08
N SER A 316 30.71 -2.98 -12.03
CA SER A 316 31.53 -1.84 -12.45
C SER A 316 32.73 -2.31 -13.28
N LYS A 317 33.49 -1.39 -13.83
CA LYS A 317 34.80 -1.68 -14.43
C LYS A 317 35.90 -1.00 -13.62
N ASP A 318 36.99 -1.71 -13.38
CA ASP A 318 38.18 -1.14 -12.81
C ASP A 318 38.96 -0.27 -13.84
N ALA A 319 40.05 0.30 -13.43
CA ALA A 319 40.92 1.13 -14.29
C ALA A 319 41.46 0.37 -15.52
N ASP A 320 41.55 -0.95 -15.43
CA ASP A 320 42.02 -1.83 -16.51
C ASP A 320 40.88 -2.31 -17.41
N GLY A 321 39.64 -1.87 -17.15
CA GLY A 321 38.44 -2.26 -17.88
C GLY A 321 37.87 -3.64 -17.54
N ARG A 322 38.34 -4.28 -16.44
CA ARG A 322 37.84 -5.57 -15.98
C ARG A 322 36.54 -5.38 -15.23
N ILE A 323 35.60 -6.30 -15.37
CA ILE A 323 34.35 -6.31 -14.62
C ILE A 323 34.64 -6.61 -13.15
N VAL A 324 34.12 -5.74 -12.28
CA VAL A 324 34.21 -5.87 -10.82
C VAL A 324 32.79 -5.94 -10.27
N TYR A 325 32.57 -6.93 -9.42
CA TYR A 325 31.32 -7.09 -8.67
C TYR A 325 31.53 -6.62 -7.24
N THR A 326 30.77 -5.62 -6.82
CA THR A 326 30.79 -5.12 -5.44
C THR A 326 29.49 -5.47 -4.76
N ARG A 327 29.57 -6.35 -3.75
CA ARG A 327 28.40 -6.71 -2.94
C ARG A 327 27.91 -5.49 -2.17
N THR A 328 26.60 -5.28 -2.19
CA THR A 328 25.92 -4.24 -1.42
C THR A 328 24.85 -4.84 -0.52
N PRO A 329 24.68 -4.31 0.70
CA PRO A 329 23.56 -4.68 1.57
C PRO A 329 22.24 -4.03 1.15
N SER A 330 22.21 -3.26 0.06
CA SER A 330 21.01 -2.59 -0.43
C SER A 330 19.88 -3.59 -0.68
N SER A 331 18.64 -3.19 -0.37
CA SER A 331 17.49 -3.89 -0.88
C SER A 331 17.33 -3.57 -2.37
N ASN A 332 17.09 -4.59 -3.18
CA ASN A 332 16.76 -4.41 -4.58
C ASN A 332 15.42 -5.08 -4.85
N CYS A 333 14.44 -4.28 -5.21
CA CYS A 333 13.09 -4.74 -5.43
C CYS A 333 12.53 -4.13 -6.71
N LEU A 334 12.16 -4.97 -7.67
CA LEU A 334 11.52 -4.52 -8.91
C LEU A 334 12.33 -3.46 -9.72
N GLY A 335 13.64 -3.44 -9.55
CA GLY A 335 14.53 -2.45 -10.14
C GLY A 335 14.79 -1.22 -9.27
N TYR A 336 14.10 -1.09 -8.15
CA TYR A 336 14.36 -0.04 -7.17
C TYR A 336 15.45 -0.47 -6.20
N GLU A 337 16.34 0.44 -5.91
CA GLU A 337 17.38 0.28 -4.90
C GLU A 337 17.01 1.03 -3.63
N ASN A 338 17.17 0.38 -2.49
CA ASN A 338 16.87 0.97 -1.17
C ASN A 338 15.44 1.54 -1.07
N TRP A 339 14.45 0.88 -1.67
CA TRP A 339 13.05 1.25 -1.45
C TRP A 339 12.68 1.21 0.03
N TRP A 340 13.43 0.46 0.82
CA TRP A 340 13.46 0.46 2.28
C TRP A 340 14.89 0.27 2.81
N GLY A 341 15.12 0.66 4.06
CA GLY A 341 16.45 0.72 4.67
C GLY A 341 17.15 2.02 4.33
N ASN A 342 18.32 2.24 4.84
CA ASN A 342 19.19 3.42 4.69
C ASN A 342 18.63 4.72 5.29
N LYS A 343 17.56 5.31 4.75
CA LYS A 343 16.95 6.56 5.26
C LYS A 343 15.44 6.47 5.33
N TYR A 344 14.85 7.30 6.17
CA TYR A 344 13.45 7.70 6.02
C TYR A 344 13.30 8.55 4.78
N GLU A 345 12.31 8.29 3.97
CA GLU A 345 12.02 9.03 2.77
C GLU A 345 10.66 9.70 2.84
N TRP A 346 10.62 10.98 2.50
CA TRP A 346 9.40 11.75 2.49
C TRP A 346 8.41 11.21 1.47
N LEU A 347 7.15 11.01 1.91
CA LEU A 347 6.04 10.79 1.00
C LEU A 347 5.29 12.08 0.76
N ASP A 348 4.96 12.32 -0.49
CA ASP A 348 4.11 13.43 -0.90
C ASP A 348 2.62 13.07 -0.89
N LYS A 349 1.78 14.09 -0.94
CA LYS A 349 0.31 13.98 -1.05
C LYS A 349 -0.34 13.17 0.08
N VAL A 350 0.34 12.98 1.20
CA VAL A 350 -0.24 12.34 2.38
C VAL A 350 0.14 13.08 3.66
N THR A 351 -0.86 13.37 4.49
CA THR A 351 -0.66 14.03 5.78
C THR A 351 -1.54 13.41 6.85
N LEU A 352 -1.18 13.64 8.11
CA LEU A 352 -1.96 13.29 9.28
C LEU A 352 -2.20 14.59 10.10
N PRO A 353 -3.24 15.36 9.77
CA PRO A 353 -3.41 16.70 10.33
C PRO A 353 -3.75 16.73 11.82
N ASN A 354 -4.51 15.76 12.34
CA ASN A 354 -4.88 15.65 13.76
C ASN A 354 -5.40 16.95 14.38
N THR A 355 -6.13 17.75 13.62
CA THR A 355 -6.55 19.11 14.04
C THR A 355 -7.59 19.11 15.15
N ASN A 356 -8.31 18.03 15.32
CA ASN A 356 -9.33 17.83 16.35
C ASN A 356 -9.62 16.34 16.56
N ALA A 357 -10.47 16.00 17.53
CA ALA A 357 -10.78 14.61 17.87
C ALA A 357 -11.44 13.81 16.72
N GLN A 358 -12.19 14.47 15.84
CA GLN A 358 -12.84 13.83 14.68
C GLN A 358 -11.86 13.52 13.56
N GLU A 359 -10.80 14.33 13.42
CA GLU A 359 -9.74 14.18 12.42
C GLU A 359 -8.52 13.43 12.97
N GLN A 360 -8.54 13.07 14.24
CA GLN A 360 -7.43 12.37 14.87
C GLN A 360 -7.23 10.99 14.25
N TYR A 361 -5.99 10.69 13.87
CA TYR A 361 -5.60 9.46 13.16
C TYR A 361 -6.26 9.26 11.77
N LYS A 362 -6.72 10.33 11.13
CA LYS A 362 -7.14 10.28 9.73
C LYS A 362 -6.00 10.75 8.83
N LEU A 363 -5.57 9.87 7.95
CA LEU A 363 -4.70 10.22 6.85
C LEU A 363 -5.50 10.98 5.81
N ASN A 364 -5.03 12.15 5.43
CA ASN A 364 -5.51 12.88 4.26
C ASN A 364 -4.61 12.51 3.08
N ILE A 365 -5.16 11.81 2.11
CA ILE A 365 -4.46 11.36 0.91
C ILE A 365 -5.01 12.15 -0.27
N GLU A 366 -4.16 12.94 -0.91
CA GLU A 366 -4.50 13.63 -2.14
C GLU A 366 -4.42 12.65 -3.32
N MET A 367 -5.55 12.49 -4.00
CA MET A 367 -5.69 11.60 -5.13
C MET A 367 -5.19 12.27 -6.42
N PRO A 368 -4.89 11.49 -7.50
CA PRO A 368 -4.46 12.04 -8.78
C PRO A 368 -5.44 13.06 -9.40
N ASP A 369 -6.73 12.97 -9.08
CA ASP A 369 -7.76 13.92 -9.52
C ASP A 369 -7.86 15.19 -8.65
N GLY A 370 -6.96 15.36 -7.67
CA GLY A 370 -6.92 16.46 -6.73
C GLY A 370 -7.94 16.36 -5.58
N THR A 371 -8.72 15.30 -5.51
CA THR A 371 -9.60 15.07 -4.36
C THR A 371 -8.81 14.57 -3.16
N VAL A 372 -9.28 14.88 -1.94
CA VAL A 372 -8.65 14.39 -0.71
C VAL A 372 -9.50 13.30 -0.11
N ARG A 373 -8.92 12.11 0.03
CA ARG A 373 -9.52 11.01 0.78
C ARG A 373 -9.06 11.05 2.23
N LYS A 374 -10.00 10.83 3.13
CA LYS A 374 -9.71 10.71 4.56
C LYS A 374 -9.83 9.25 4.95
N VAL A 375 -8.73 8.68 5.43
CA VAL A 375 -8.67 7.29 5.83
C VAL A 375 -8.22 7.19 7.26
N ARG A 376 -9.03 6.61 8.13
CA ARG A 376 -8.65 6.39 9.52
C ARG A 376 -7.55 5.33 9.60
N SER A 377 -6.40 5.73 10.10
CA SER A 377 -5.30 4.81 10.40
C SER A 377 -5.50 4.13 11.76
N GLY A 378 -4.67 3.14 12.07
CA GLY A 378 -4.52 2.61 13.41
C GLY A 378 -4.10 3.69 14.41
N VAL A 379 -4.54 3.56 15.65
CA VAL A 379 -4.24 4.53 16.71
C VAL A 379 -2.99 4.19 17.51
N THR A 380 -2.43 3.02 17.28
CA THR A 380 -1.24 2.51 17.97
C THR A 380 -0.27 1.95 16.96
N GLY A 381 1.00 2.24 17.12
CA GLY A 381 2.06 1.71 16.27
C GLY A 381 2.21 0.19 16.39
N GLY A 382 2.72 -0.42 15.34
CA GLY A 382 3.01 -1.85 15.27
C GLY A 382 2.81 -2.43 13.87
N PHE A 383 2.97 -3.75 13.79
CA PHE A 383 2.83 -4.47 12.53
C PHE A 383 1.36 -4.67 12.17
N ALA A 384 1.02 -4.35 10.94
CA ALA A 384 -0.35 -4.45 10.47
C ALA A 384 -0.80 -5.91 10.35
N THR A 385 -1.99 -6.21 10.85
CA THR A 385 -2.66 -7.51 10.65
C THR A 385 -3.65 -7.48 9.49
N GLY A 386 -3.88 -6.32 8.91
CA GLY A 386 -4.72 -6.09 7.74
C GLY A 386 -4.48 -4.71 7.15
N MET A 387 -4.96 -4.48 5.95
CA MET A 387 -4.94 -3.17 5.30
C MET A 387 -6.35 -2.68 5.10
N VAL A 388 -6.55 -1.37 5.13
CA VAL A 388 -7.80 -0.77 4.65
C VAL A 388 -7.82 -0.91 3.14
N HIS A 389 -8.80 -1.66 2.65
CA HIS A 389 -9.03 -1.72 1.22
C HIS A 389 -9.86 -0.52 0.77
N GLN A 390 -9.36 0.20 -0.20
CA GLN A 390 -10.07 1.30 -0.85
C GLN A 390 -9.82 1.27 -2.34
N LYS A 391 -10.74 1.87 -3.10
CA LYS A 391 -10.69 1.88 -4.56
C LYS A 391 -9.32 2.23 -5.13
N TYR A 392 -8.65 3.20 -4.53
CA TYR A 392 -7.39 3.73 -5.03
C TYR A 392 -6.20 3.48 -4.11
N CYS A 393 -6.39 2.89 -2.95
CA CYS A 393 -5.27 2.55 -2.08
C CYS A 393 -5.62 1.52 -1.02
N ASP A 394 -4.66 0.65 -0.77
CA ASP A 394 -4.57 -0.12 0.45
C ASP A 394 -3.72 0.67 1.43
N VAL A 395 -4.26 1.00 2.57
CA VAL A 395 -3.53 1.74 3.60
C VAL A 395 -3.04 0.79 4.66
N ILE A 396 -1.73 0.71 4.82
CA ILE A 396 -1.13 0.02 5.95
C ILE A 396 -1.51 0.72 7.25
N GLY A 397 -1.69 -0.07 8.29
CA GLY A 397 -1.80 0.41 9.65
C GLY A 397 -3.20 0.74 10.14
N ALA A 398 -4.21 0.44 9.37
CA ALA A 398 -5.57 0.48 9.92
C ALA A 398 -5.76 -0.48 11.10
N PHE A 399 -4.95 -1.51 11.19
CA PHE A 399 -5.05 -2.59 12.17
C PHE A 399 -3.72 -3.11 12.56
N SER A 400 -3.07 -2.46 13.38
CA SER A 400 -1.91 -3.04 13.98
C SER A 400 -2.20 -3.53 15.37
N GLN A 401 -1.34 -4.23 15.96
CA GLN A 401 -1.15 -4.56 17.38
C GLN A 401 -1.10 -6.02 17.73
N ALA A 402 -1.41 -6.92 16.80
CA ALA A 402 -1.27 -8.35 17.04
C ALA A 402 -0.22 -8.99 16.12
N GLY A 403 0.39 -8.20 15.24
CA GLY A 403 1.40 -8.65 14.31
C GLY A 403 2.84 -8.52 14.84
N SER A 404 3.76 -9.05 14.09
CA SER A 404 5.22 -8.96 14.27
C SER A 404 5.87 -8.89 12.91
N SER A 405 7.18 -8.69 12.86
CA SER A 405 7.97 -8.74 11.61
C SER A 405 7.87 -10.08 10.85
N THR A 406 7.20 -11.08 11.40
CA THR A 406 7.00 -12.41 10.79
C THR A 406 5.53 -12.74 10.56
N THR A 407 4.61 -11.80 10.77
CA THR A 407 3.18 -12.00 10.57
C THR A 407 2.69 -11.39 9.26
N TYR A 408 1.40 -11.30 9.06
CA TYR A 408 0.69 -11.01 7.80
C TYR A 408 1.28 -9.93 6.91
N TYR A 409 1.46 -8.74 7.48
CA TYR A 409 2.17 -7.62 6.86
C TYR A 409 3.35 -7.34 7.76
N CYS A 410 4.51 -7.70 7.31
CA CYS A 410 5.72 -7.71 8.11
C CYS A 410 6.26 -6.31 8.40
N ASP A 411 5.65 -5.29 7.78
CA ASP A 411 6.09 -3.90 7.87
C ASP A 411 5.33 -3.15 8.97
N GLU A 412 6.04 -2.29 9.68
CA GLU A 412 5.47 -1.52 10.77
C GLU A 412 4.77 -0.25 10.26
N PHE A 413 3.66 0.10 10.91
CA PHE A 413 3.06 1.42 10.82
C PHE A 413 3.21 2.16 12.15
N GLN A 414 3.66 3.40 12.10
CA GLN A 414 3.83 4.27 13.27
C GLN A 414 2.93 5.51 13.16
N PRO A 415 1.70 5.48 13.71
CA PRO A 415 0.82 6.65 13.75
C PRO A 415 1.31 7.68 14.78
N SER A 416 0.76 8.88 14.69
CA SER A 416 0.98 9.92 15.70
C SER A 416 -0.33 10.59 16.09
N SER A 417 -0.46 10.99 17.36
CA SER A 417 -1.56 11.83 17.84
C SER A 417 -1.25 13.33 17.77
N ALA A 418 -0.01 13.70 17.48
CA ALA A 418 0.38 15.09 17.36
C ALA A 418 -0.15 15.73 16.07
N ALA A 419 -0.46 17.02 16.13
CA ALA A 419 -0.98 17.76 14.97
C ALA A 419 0.07 17.94 13.87
N SER A 420 -0.41 18.15 12.65
CA SER A 420 0.39 18.52 11.47
C SER A 420 1.54 17.56 11.17
N ARG A 421 1.22 16.27 11.07
CA ARG A 421 2.21 15.24 10.71
C ARG A 421 2.22 14.95 9.23
N VAL A 422 3.40 14.60 8.74
CA VAL A 422 3.66 14.07 7.40
C VAL A 422 4.08 12.61 7.51
N VAL A 423 4.17 11.94 6.38
CA VAL A 423 4.45 10.50 6.36
C VAL A 423 5.81 10.24 5.70
N PHE A 424 6.60 9.41 6.35
CA PHE A 424 7.76 8.79 5.76
C PHE A 424 7.45 7.37 5.32
N ARG A 425 8.01 6.95 4.20
CA ARG A 425 8.23 5.56 3.83
C ARG A 425 9.64 5.12 4.23
N SER A 426 9.98 3.84 3.98
CA SER A 426 11.28 3.28 4.32
C SER A 426 11.58 3.34 5.84
N HIS A 427 12.57 2.65 6.29
CA HIS A 427 13.09 2.75 7.64
C HIS A 427 14.56 3.15 7.55
N TYR A 428 15.03 4.00 8.47
CA TYR A 428 16.36 4.63 8.40
C TYR A 428 17.52 3.69 8.69
N TYR A 429 17.51 2.49 8.53
CA TYR A 429 18.57 1.47 8.47
C TYR A 429 17.92 0.08 8.29
N ALA A 430 18.73 -0.95 8.10
CA ALA A 430 18.26 -2.32 8.04
C ALA A 430 17.56 -2.71 9.36
N SER A 431 16.26 -2.61 9.37
CA SER A 431 15.43 -2.93 10.52
C SER A 431 14.34 -3.92 10.10
N ALA A 432 14.11 -4.91 10.93
CA ALA A 432 12.98 -5.83 10.74
C ALA A 432 11.60 -5.16 10.77
N ASN A 433 11.54 -3.87 11.10
CA ASN A 433 10.31 -3.08 11.12
C ASN A 433 10.02 -2.42 9.76
N GLY A 434 11.06 -2.23 8.92
CA GLY A 434 10.94 -1.65 7.60
C GLY A 434 10.39 -2.65 6.58
N GLY A 435 10.16 -2.17 5.37
CA GLY A 435 9.73 -2.98 4.23
C GLY A 435 9.02 -2.16 3.18
N VAL A 436 8.51 -2.82 2.16
CA VAL A 436 7.91 -2.17 0.98
C VAL A 436 6.71 -1.29 1.32
N ALA A 437 6.04 -1.56 2.42
CA ALA A 437 4.81 -0.89 2.81
C ALA A 437 4.94 -0.16 4.16
N TYR A 438 6.14 0.01 4.70
CA TYR A 438 6.39 0.76 5.93
C TYR A 438 5.92 2.21 5.82
N ALA A 439 5.29 2.72 6.89
CA ALA A 439 4.93 4.12 7.00
C ALA A 439 5.06 4.65 8.44
N ASN A 440 5.57 5.87 8.58
CA ASN A 440 5.79 6.54 9.86
C ASN A 440 5.26 7.98 9.83
N CYS A 441 4.41 8.32 10.77
CA CYS A 441 3.80 9.64 10.93
C CYS A 441 4.36 10.42 12.14
N GLY A 442 5.57 10.11 12.59
CA GLY A 442 6.14 10.70 13.81
C GLY A 442 6.57 12.15 13.70
N SER A 443 6.81 12.65 12.49
CA SER A 443 7.45 13.95 12.25
C SER A 443 6.53 14.95 11.54
N ASP A 444 6.82 16.24 11.70
CA ASP A 444 6.21 17.31 10.91
C ASP A 444 7.08 17.65 9.68
N SER A 445 6.55 18.47 8.78
CA SER A 445 7.21 18.82 7.51
C SER A 445 8.50 19.63 7.66
N SER A 446 8.75 20.19 8.84
CA SER A 446 9.97 20.96 9.15
C SER A 446 11.10 20.07 9.68
N TYR A 447 10.82 18.80 9.98
CA TYR A 447 11.84 17.87 10.46
C TYR A 447 12.95 17.73 9.43
N ALA A 448 14.19 17.92 9.87
CA ALA A 448 15.37 17.80 9.04
C ALA A 448 16.42 16.99 9.80
N SER A 449 16.81 15.86 9.25
CA SER A 449 17.77 14.94 9.87
C SER A 449 18.66 14.29 8.83
N ALA A 450 19.86 13.89 9.26
CA ALA A 450 20.72 13.05 8.42
C ALA A 450 20.07 11.70 8.07
N TYR A 451 19.03 11.29 8.83
CA TYR A 451 18.28 10.07 8.61
C TYR A 451 17.09 10.24 7.67
N SER A 452 16.76 11.45 7.22
CA SER A 452 15.70 11.72 6.26
C SER A 452 16.28 12.00 4.87
N GLY A 453 15.63 11.45 3.84
CA GLY A 453 16.00 11.54 2.44
C GLY A 453 14.76 11.62 1.54
N SER A 454 14.95 11.53 0.25
CA SER A 454 13.87 11.35 -0.75
C SER A 454 14.37 10.54 -1.94
#